data_b0d2c290b243028477994775d57e77a2
#
_entry.id   b0d2c290b243028477994775d57e77a2
#
_cell.length_a   1.000
_cell.length_b   1.000
_cell.length_c   1.000
_cell.angle_alpha   90.00
_cell.angle_beta   90.00
_cell.angle_gamma   90.00
#
_symmetry.space_group_name_H-M   'P 1'
#
loop_
_entity.id
_entity.type
_entity.pdbx_description
1 polymer ?
#
loop_
_entity_poly.entity_id
_entity_poly.type
_entity_poly.pdbx_seq_one_letter_code
_entity_poly.pdbx_strand_id
1 'polypeptide(L)' 'MDVKVEKVVARLGAGLSLPGYAVICNSQMREWYRSKEEALRMADIIKDDASNPEDY' A
#
# COMPACT_ATOMS: atom_id res chain seq x y z
N MET A 1 -0.50 -14.24 -2.90
CA MET A 1 -0.27 -13.12 -1.96
C MET A 1 -1.46 -12.18 -1.96
N ASP A 2 -1.86 -11.74 -0.80
CA ASP A 2 -3.03 -10.88 -0.66
C ASP A 2 -2.58 -9.42 -0.60
N VAL A 3 -2.88 -8.66 -1.62
CA VAL A 3 -2.47 -7.27 -1.70
C VAL A 3 -3.70 -6.40 -1.87
N LYS A 4 -3.81 -5.38 -1.04
CA LYS A 4 -4.95 -4.48 -1.13
C LYS A 4 -4.51 -3.07 -0.76
N VAL A 5 -5.34 -2.09 -1.13
CA VAL A 5 -5.08 -0.70 -0.82
C VAL A 5 -6.23 -0.21 0.06
N GLU A 6 -5.91 0.38 1.18
CA GLU A 6 -6.91 0.90 2.10
C GLU A 6 -6.61 2.34 2.46
N LYS A 7 -7.65 3.11 2.70
CA LYS A 7 -7.47 4.48 3.16
C LYS A 7 -7.07 4.45 4.62
N VAL A 8 -5.93 5.01 4.92
CA VAL A 8 -5.40 5.03 6.28
C VAL A 8 -4.93 6.44 6.58
N VAL A 9 -5.38 6.97 7.70
CA VAL A 9 -5.01 8.32 8.11
C VAL A 9 -3.83 8.23 9.06
N ALA A 10 -2.74 8.88 8.70
CA ALA A 10 -1.55 8.92 9.54
C ALA A 10 -1.72 10.02 10.57
N ARG A 11 -1.42 9.71 11.82
CA ARG A 11 -1.51 10.69 12.88
C ARG A 11 -0.14 11.28 13.14
N LEU A 12 -0.08 12.60 13.04
CA LEU A 12 1.18 13.30 13.20
C LEU A 12 1.39 13.90 14.57
N GLY A 13 0.41 13.75 15.46
CA GLY A 13 0.50 14.33 16.78
C GLY A 13 -0.08 15.73 16.81
N ALA A 14 -0.21 16.31 18.00
CA ALA A 14 -0.73 17.67 18.17
C ALA A 14 -2.07 17.85 17.46
N GLY A 15 -2.88 16.83 17.37
CA GLY A 15 -4.17 16.93 16.71
C GLY A 15 -4.11 16.94 15.20
N LEU A 16 -2.94 16.78 14.62
CA LEU A 16 -2.80 16.78 13.18
C LEU A 16 -2.93 15.37 12.62
N SER A 17 -3.52 15.26 11.45
CA SER A 17 -3.64 13.97 10.78
C SER A 17 -3.50 14.21 9.28
N LEU A 18 -3.07 13.15 8.59
CA LEU A 18 -2.80 13.25 7.18
C LEU A 18 -3.45 12.06 6.48
N PRO A 19 -4.44 12.29 5.63
CA PRO A 19 -5.07 11.18 4.93
C PRO A 19 -4.16 10.61 3.86
N GLY A 20 -4.20 9.32 3.70
CA GLY A 20 -3.40 8.64 2.70
C GLY A 20 -3.93 7.25 2.43
N TYR A 21 -3.13 6.47 1.73
CA TYR A 21 -3.53 5.12 1.33
C TYR A 21 -2.40 4.16 1.60
N ALA A 22 -2.72 3.04 2.20
CA ALA A 22 -1.73 2.04 2.57
C ALA A 22 -1.84 0.85 1.63
N VAL A 23 -0.69 0.33 1.25
CA VAL A 23 -0.61 -0.91 0.48
C VAL A 23 -0.36 -2.01 1.50
N ILE A 24 -1.30 -2.93 1.59
CA ILE A 24 -1.27 -3.98 2.60
C ILE A 24 -1.06 -5.33 1.93
N CYS A 25 -0.04 -6.03 2.36
CA CYS A 25 0.29 -7.35 1.84
C CYS A 25 0.21 -8.36 2.97
N ASN A 26 -0.64 -9.38 2.80
CA ASN A 26 -0.78 -10.42 3.80
C ASN A 26 -1.05 -9.85 5.17
N SER A 27 -1.95 -8.87 5.22
CA SER A 27 -2.40 -8.24 6.46
C SER A 27 -1.34 -7.37 7.12
N GLN A 28 -0.28 -7.04 6.39
CA GLN A 28 0.75 -6.15 6.91
C GLN A 28 0.90 -4.96 6.00
N MET A 29 0.95 -3.76 6.59
CA MET A 29 1.13 -2.54 5.81
C MET A 29 2.58 -2.46 5.36
N ARG A 30 2.77 -2.39 4.04
CA ARG A 30 4.11 -2.31 3.46
C ARG A 30 4.50 -0.90 3.12
N GLU A 31 3.58 -0.15 2.53
CA GLU A 31 3.84 1.19 2.05
C GLU A 31 2.67 2.09 2.35
N TRP A 32 2.90 3.38 2.36
CA TRP A 32 1.86 4.36 2.60
C TRP A 32 2.11 5.55 1.69
N TYR A 33 1.06 6.00 1.00
CA TYR A 33 1.17 7.09 0.04
C TYR A 33 0.08 8.10 0.27
N ARG A 34 0.36 9.35 -0.10
CA ARG A 34 -0.64 10.39 -0.02
C ARG A 34 -1.65 10.27 -1.15
N SER A 35 -1.28 9.68 -2.25
CA SER A 35 -2.10 9.58 -3.43
C SER A 35 -2.62 8.17 -3.62
N LYS A 36 -3.91 8.04 -3.90
CA LYS A 36 -4.48 6.73 -4.17
C LYS A 36 -3.87 6.11 -5.41
N GLU A 37 -3.58 6.94 -6.41
CA GLU A 37 -2.99 6.43 -7.64
C GLU A 37 -1.63 5.81 -7.39
N GLU A 38 -0.84 6.44 -6.56
CA GLU A 38 0.48 5.90 -6.25
C GLU A 38 0.36 4.59 -5.49
N ALA A 39 -0.58 4.53 -4.56
CA ALA A 39 -0.79 3.30 -3.80
C ALA A 39 -1.25 2.17 -4.71
N LEU A 40 -2.16 2.48 -5.62
CA LEU A 40 -2.66 1.47 -6.54
C LEU A 40 -1.56 0.99 -7.49
N ARG A 41 -0.72 1.91 -7.93
CA ARG A 41 0.38 1.54 -8.81
C ARG A 41 1.36 0.62 -8.11
N MET A 42 1.68 0.94 -6.87
CA MET A 42 2.60 0.09 -6.12
C MET A 42 1.98 -1.27 -5.81
N ALA A 43 0.68 -1.29 -5.49
CA ALA A 43 0.00 -2.55 -5.25
C ALA A 43 0.03 -3.43 -6.49
N ASP A 44 -0.12 -2.81 -7.65
CA ASP A 44 -0.10 -3.54 -8.91
C ASP A 44 1.28 -4.12 -9.16
N ILE A 45 2.32 -3.34 -8.86
CA ILE A 45 3.69 -3.81 -9.04
C ILE A 45 3.96 -5.00 -8.12
N ILE A 46 3.52 -4.91 -6.87
CA ILE A 46 3.74 -5.98 -5.92
C ILE A 46 2.98 -7.24 -6.34
N LYS A 47 1.75 -7.08 -6.80
CA LYS A 47 0.96 -8.22 -7.24
C LYS A 47 1.60 -8.89 -8.46
N ASP A 48 2.08 -8.09 -9.38
CA ASP A 48 2.70 -8.62 -10.57
C ASP A 48 3.97 -9.37 -10.22
N ASP A 49 4.75 -8.83 -9.30
CA ASP A 49 5.99 -9.47 -8.88
C ASP A 49 5.70 -10.78 -8.17
N ALA A 50 4.66 -10.81 -7.36
CA ALA A 50 4.32 -12.01 -6.61
C ALA A 50 3.76 -13.10 -7.51
N SER A 51 2.98 -12.73 -8.51
CA SER A 51 2.38 -13.73 -9.37
C SER A 51 3.29 -14.12 -10.52
N ASN A 52 4.46 -13.52 -10.62
CA ASN A 52 5.41 -13.84 -11.67
C ASN A 52 6.65 -14.42 -11.01
N PRO A 53 6.61 -15.65 -10.66
CA PRO A 53 7.70 -16.25 -9.90
C PRO A 53 8.89 -16.40 -10.72
N GLU A 54 9.36 -15.83 -11.27
CA GLU A 54 10.45 -15.87 -11.94
C GLU A 54 10.92 -16.94 -12.25
N ASP A 55 10.73 -17.51 -12.43
CA ASP A 55 11.08 -18.55 -12.70
C ASP A 55 12.02 -18.60 -13.52
N TYR A 56 12.68 -18.69 -13.76
CA TYR A 56 13.63 -18.84 -14.61
C TYR A 56 14.30 -19.89 -14.30
#